data_8f3a24ac0dbc038b99327c1154c6813e
#
_entry.id   8f3a24ac0dbc038b99327c1154c6813e
#
_cell.length_a   1.000
_cell.length_b   1.000
_cell.length_c   1.000
_cell.angle_alpha   90.00
_cell.angle_beta   90.00
_cell.angle_gamma   90.00
#
_symmetry.space_group_name_H-M   'P 1'
#
loop_
_entity.id
_entity.type
_entity.pdbx_description
1 polymer ?
#
loop_
_entity_poly.entity_id
_entity_poly.type
_entity_poly.pdbx_seq_one_letter_code
_entity_poly.pdbx_strand_id
1 'polypeptide(L)'
;MTSVFKELTLDLEKTERLDKVLTATLGISRSTIQSWLKAGLVSVNGEVVKSNYKAQNGDVVTILQKEEEAITIQPEDIPLDIVYEDDSLIVVNKPSGMVVHPSKGHYSGTLVNALLYHSNSLSDSTSEEIYRPGLVHRIDKDTSGLLVIAKNNDVHQKLAQQISENKMNREYIAIVDGHFSHETGVIDAPLSRHQTNRLKRVVEKGGKNAVTHFEVLDAFSDYSLVSCRLETGRTHQIRAHMEFIKHPIVNDPLYHPKGKHATEFGQFLHARTLSFTHPVTGETLNFHVEPPKEFEDFIQLHKGRFSE
;
A
#
# COMPACT_ATOMS: atom_id res chain seq x y z
N MET A 1 18.89 -20.49 -0.11
CA MET A 1 19.65 -21.30 0.88
C MET A 1 18.96 -21.19 2.23
N THR A 2 19.21 -22.08 3.18
CA THR A 2 18.70 -21.96 4.56
C THR A 2 19.90 -21.73 5.47
N SER A 3 19.80 -20.72 6.35
CA SER A 3 20.80 -20.45 7.39
C SER A 3 20.22 -20.78 8.76
N VAL A 4 21.09 -20.99 9.76
CA VAL A 4 20.65 -21.20 11.15
C VAL A 4 20.15 -19.88 11.72
N PHE A 5 18.86 -19.81 11.99
CA PHE A 5 18.24 -18.66 12.67
C PHE A 5 18.56 -18.68 14.17
N LYS A 6 18.40 -19.85 14.80
CA LYS A 6 18.67 -20.03 16.23
C LYS A 6 18.94 -21.49 16.56
N GLU A 7 19.88 -21.68 17.49
CA GLU A 7 20.09 -22.96 18.15
C GLU A 7 19.94 -22.76 19.67
N LEU A 8 19.25 -23.66 20.34
CA LEU A 8 19.01 -23.60 21.76
C LEU A 8 18.89 -24.99 22.37
N THR A 9 19.43 -25.15 23.57
CA THR A 9 19.23 -26.34 24.39
C THR A 9 18.04 -26.12 25.31
N LEU A 10 17.09 -27.01 25.33
CA LEU A 10 15.90 -26.89 26.16
C LEU A 10 16.20 -27.25 27.62
N ASP A 11 15.76 -26.37 28.52
CA ASP A 11 15.74 -26.63 29.98
C ASP A 11 14.27 -26.81 30.42
N LEU A 12 13.84 -28.04 30.66
CA LEU A 12 12.44 -28.36 30.92
C LEU A 12 12.32 -29.24 32.17
N GLU A 13 11.46 -28.83 33.09
CA GLU A 13 11.12 -29.65 34.27
C GLU A 13 10.28 -30.90 33.91
N LYS A 14 9.55 -30.85 32.80
CA LYS A 14 8.66 -31.93 32.32
C LYS A 14 8.58 -31.90 30.79
N THR A 15 8.30 -33.07 30.22
CA THR A 15 8.06 -33.26 28.80
C THR A 15 6.85 -32.43 28.34
N GLU A 16 7.02 -31.58 27.33
CA GLU A 16 5.97 -30.75 26.78
C GLU A 16 6.03 -30.71 25.23
N ARG A 17 4.94 -30.30 24.60
CA ARG A 17 4.91 -30.17 23.14
C ARG A 17 5.86 -29.06 22.67
N LEU A 18 6.69 -29.38 21.68
CA LEU A 18 7.70 -28.46 21.16
C LEU A 18 7.12 -27.12 20.67
N ASP A 19 5.93 -27.16 20.02
CA ASP A 19 5.29 -25.92 19.54
C ASP A 19 4.92 -24.98 20.68
N LYS A 20 4.60 -25.47 21.87
CA LYS A 20 4.34 -24.64 23.07
C LYS A 20 5.63 -24.12 23.69
N VAL A 21 6.61 -25.00 23.84
CA VAL A 21 7.93 -24.65 24.41
C VAL A 21 8.54 -23.53 23.59
N LEU A 22 8.64 -23.68 22.28
CA LEU A 22 9.23 -22.65 21.41
C LEU A 22 8.44 -21.34 21.41
N THR A 23 7.12 -21.40 21.50
CA THR A 23 6.29 -20.18 21.66
C THR A 23 6.66 -19.40 22.91
N ALA A 24 6.80 -20.08 24.03
CA ALA A 24 7.15 -19.47 25.31
C ALA A 24 8.61 -18.96 25.32
N THR A 25 9.55 -19.74 24.80
CA THR A 25 10.98 -19.41 24.82
C THR A 25 11.36 -18.29 23.87
N LEU A 26 10.70 -18.24 22.69
CA LEU A 26 11.05 -17.29 21.62
C LEU A 26 10.15 -16.04 21.58
N GLY A 27 9.01 -16.04 22.27
CA GLY A 27 8.02 -14.97 22.18
C GLY A 27 7.32 -14.89 20.80
N ILE A 28 7.42 -15.96 19.98
CA ILE A 28 6.88 -16.02 18.62
C ILE A 28 5.51 -16.72 18.65
N SER A 29 4.59 -16.27 17.78
CA SER A 29 3.24 -16.85 17.75
C SER A 29 3.28 -18.36 17.48
N ARG A 30 2.37 -19.11 18.13
CA ARG A 30 2.28 -20.56 17.96
C ARG A 30 2.00 -20.97 16.51
N SER A 31 1.21 -20.18 15.77
CA SER A 31 0.93 -20.41 14.35
C SER A 31 2.18 -20.32 13.49
N THR A 32 3.08 -19.38 13.79
CA THR A 32 4.38 -19.23 13.12
C THR A 32 5.27 -20.44 13.40
N ILE A 33 5.41 -20.84 14.67
CA ILE A 33 6.18 -22.03 15.05
C ILE A 33 5.65 -23.30 14.35
N GLN A 34 4.34 -23.48 14.31
CA GLN A 34 3.73 -24.62 13.62
C GLN A 34 3.97 -24.59 12.10
N SER A 35 4.02 -23.41 11.49
CA SER A 35 4.37 -23.26 10.07
C SER A 35 5.83 -23.67 9.81
N TRP A 36 6.76 -23.30 10.68
CA TRP A 36 8.16 -23.70 10.59
C TRP A 36 8.34 -25.22 10.75
N LEU A 37 7.66 -25.83 11.73
CA LEU A 37 7.67 -27.28 11.93
C LEU A 37 7.10 -28.03 10.71
N LYS A 38 5.99 -27.52 10.14
CA LYS A 38 5.40 -28.08 8.92
C LYS A 38 6.30 -27.93 7.69
N ALA A 39 7.07 -26.86 7.62
CA ALA A 39 8.02 -26.58 6.54
C ALA A 39 9.36 -27.33 6.69
N GLY A 40 9.54 -28.10 7.76
CA GLY A 40 10.79 -28.83 8.03
C GLY A 40 11.96 -27.94 8.44
N LEU A 41 11.68 -26.74 8.92
CA LEU A 41 12.70 -25.75 9.34
C LEU A 41 13.14 -25.93 10.79
N VAL A 42 12.57 -26.85 11.54
CA VAL A 42 12.91 -27.12 12.94
C VAL A 42 13.36 -28.56 13.06
N SER A 43 14.56 -28.74 13.60
CA SER A 43 15.11 -30.04 13.96
C SER A 43 15.40 -30.10 15.46
N VAL A 44 15.35 -31.30 16.00
CA VAL A 44 15.75 -31.60 17.38
C VAL A 44 16.82 -32.71 17.33
N ASN A 45 17.94 -32.45 17.96
CA ASN A 45 19.11 -33.33 17.97
C ASN A 45 19.53 -33.75 16.54
N GLY A 46 19.38 -32.81 15.56
CA GLY A 46 19.71 -33.01 14.15
C GLY A 46 18.60 -33.65 13.30
N GLU A 47 17.47 -34.10 13.87
CA GLU A 47 16.36 -34.69 13.13
C GLU A 47 15.18 -33.75 12.98
N VAL A 48 14.60 -33.65 11.75
CA VAL A 48 13.40 -32.82 11.49
C VAL A 48 12.20 -33.45 12.21
N VAL A 49 11.50 -32.63 13.00
CA VAL A 49 10.40 -33.10 13.85
C VAL A 49 9.06 -32.47 13.46
N LYS A 50 7.95 -33.14 13.82
CA LYS A 50 6.58 -32.66 13.60
C LYS A 50 6.09 -31.81 14.79
N SER A 51 5.02 -31.03 14.57
CA SER A 51 4.41 -30.15 15.58
C SER A 51 3.94 -30.83 16.87
N ASN A 52 3.75 -32.13 16.84
CA ASN A 52 3.34 -32.93 17.99
C ASN A 52 4.52 -33.57 18.75
N TYR A 53 5.76 -33.31 18.35
CA TYR A 53 6.95 -33.77 19.05
C TYR A 53 6.91 -33.34 20.53
N LYS A 54 7.23 -34.29 21.41
CA LYS A 54 7.32 -34.05 22.85
C LYS A 54 8.76 -33.77 23.25
N ALA A 55 9.06 -32.50 23.41
CA ALA A 55 10.37 -32.04 23.80
C ALA A 55 10.73 -32.49 25.22
N GLN A 56 12.00 -32.81 25.41
CA GLN A 56 12.58 -33.29 26.67
C GLN A 56 13.68 -32.34 27.13
N ASN A 57 14.02 -32.44 28.40
CA ASN A 57 15.16 -31.70 28.93
C ASN A 57 16.46 -32.08 28.24
N GLY A 58 17.27 -31.11 27.86
CA GLY A 58 18.52 -31.32 27.14
C GLY A 58 18.38 -31.48 25.62
N ASP A 59 17.18 -31.47 25.04
CA ASP A 59 17.02 -31.46 23.60
C ASP A 59 17.66 -30.23 22.97
N VAL A 60 18.48 -30.45 21.94
CA VAL A 60 19.08 -29.34 21.13
C VAL A 60 18.18 -29.07 19.95
N VAL A 61 17.55 -27.88 19.95
CA VAL A 61 16.66 -27.44 18.88
C VAL A 61 17.41 -26.51 17.95
N THR A 62 17.46 -26.85 16.66
CA THR A 62 17.99 -25.99 15.61
C THR A 62 16.84 -25.51 14.75
N ILE A 63 16.71 -24.19 14.59
CA ILE A 63 15.71 -23.53 13.75
C ILE A 63 16.43 -22.93 12.55
N LEU A 64 16.02 -23.33 11.36
CA LEU A 64 16.52 -22.78 10.11
C LEU A 64 15.61 -21.64 9.65
N GLN A 65 16.22 -20.59 9.14
CA GLN A 65 15.53 -19.54 8.39
C GLN A 65 15.79 -19.79 6.90
N LYS A 66 14.73 -19.79 6.09
CA LYS A 66 14.94 -19.58 4.66
C LYS A 66 15.55 -18.18 4.51
N GLU A 67 16.74 -18.10 3.94
CA GLU A 67 17.19 -16.84 3.39
C GLU A 67 16.13 -16.45 2.35
N GLU A 68 15.30 -15.45 2.67
CA GLU A 68 14.57 -14.77 1.63
C GLU A 68 15.65 -14.14 0.76
N GLU A 69 15.75 -14.58 -0.49
CA GLU A 69 16.58 -13.91 -1.47
C GLU A 69 16.16 -12.44 -1.40
N ALA A 70 17.08 -11.58 -1.00
CA ALA A 70 16.83 -10.15 -0.98
C ALA A 70 16.32 -9.80 -2.38
N ILE A 71 15.07 -9.33 -2.47
CA ILE A 71 14.46 -8.96 -3.74
C ILE A 71 15.32 -7.83 -4.30
N THR A 72 16.27 -8.19 -5.17
CA THR A 72 17.09 -7.21 -5.86
C THR A 72 16.20 -6.57 -6.91
N ILE A 73 15.77 -5.34 -6.65
CA ILE A 73 14.97 -4.57 -7.59
C ILE A 73 15.89 -4.13 -8.73
N GLN A 74 15.61 -4.63 -9.94
CA GLN A 74 16.41 -4.29 -11.11
C GLN A 74 15.91 -2.98 -11.74
N PRO A 75 16.82 -2.09 -12.18
CA PRO A 75 16.46 -0.95 -13.02
C PRO A 75 15.85 -1.41 -14.35
N GLU A 76 14.78 -0.76 -14.81
CA GLU A 76 14.11 -1.08 -16.07
C GLU A 76 13.83 0.20 -16.85
N ASP A 77 14.11 0.20 -18.17
CA ASP A 77 13.82 1.31 -19.07
C ASP A 77 12.32 1.40 -19.36
N ILE A 78 11.60 2.00 -18.42
CA ILE A 78 10.15 2.24 -18.52
C ILE A 78 9.94 3.75 -18.56
N PRO A 79 9.23 4.29 -19.57
CA PRO A 79 8.95 5.71 -19.68
C PRO A 79 8.23 6.25 -18.45
N LEU A 80 8.69 7.38 -17.92
CA LEU A 80 8.09 8.10 -16.81
C LEU A 80 7.54 9.45 -17.30
N ASP A 81 6.34 9.80 -16.88
CA ASP A 81 5.79 11.15 -17.00
C ASP A 81 6.27 11.98 -15.79
N ILE A 82 7.41 12.67 -15.98
CA ILE A 82 8.05 13.48 -14.95
C ILE A 82 7.48 14.90 -15.02
N VAL A 83 6.75 15.29 -13.99
CA VAL A 83 6.13 16.63 -13.87
C VAL A 83 7.13 17.67 -13.35
N TYR A 84 8.04 17.23 -12.48
CA TYR A 84 9.09 18.06 -11.91
C TYR A 84 10.27 17.21 -11.45
N GLU A 85 11.47 17.73 -11.59
CA GLU A 85 12.68 17.10 -11.08
C GLU A 85 13.75 18.15 -10.76
N ASP A 86 14.43 17.96 -9.63
CA ASP A 86 15.64 18.69 -9.25
C ASP A 86 16.66 17.74 -8.59
N ASP A 87 17.68 18.30 -7.92
CA ASP A 87 18.71 17.49 -7.24
C ASP A 87 18.19 16.75 -6.00
N SER A 88 17.00 17.09 -5.50
CA SER A 88 16.46 16.66 -4.22
C SER A 88 15.31 15.67 -4.36
N LEU A 89 14.45 15.88 -5.34
CA LEU A 89 13.20 15.12 -5.50
C LEU A 89 12.75 15.01 -6.97
N ILE A 90 11.83 14.07 -7.20
CA ILE A 90 11.13 13.89 -8.48
C ILE A 90 9.63 13.91 -8.18
N VAL A 91 8.82 14.57 -9.00
CA VAL A 91 7.36 14.44 -9.01
C VAL A 91 6.96 13.77 -10.31
N VAL A 92 6.26 12.64 -10.20
CA VAL A 92 5.80 11.86 -11.35
C VAL A 92 4.27 11.81 -11.42
N ASN A 93 3.74 11.76 -12.63
CA ASN A 93 2.35 11.43 -12.91
C ASN A 93 2.26 9.95 -13.29
N LYS A 94 1.93 9.09 -12.32
CA LYS A 94 1.89 7.63 -12.54
C LYS A 94 0.64 7.24 -13.37
N PRO A 95 0.77 6.44 -14.42
CA PRO A 95 -0.38 5.89 -15.13
C PRO A 95 -1.17 4.90 -14.27
N SER A 96 -2.46 4.71 -14.59
CA SER A 96 -3.24 3.58 -14.08
C SER A 96 -2.64 2.26 -14.54
N GLY A 97 -2.78 1.19 -13.75
CA GLY A 97 -2.24 -0.14 -14.05
C GLY A 97 -0.80 -0.37 -13.61
N MET A 98 0.00 0.68 -13.35
CA MET A 98 1.38 0.56 -12.88
C MET A 98 1.46 0.34 -11.38
N VAL A 99 2.10 -0.75 -10.95
CA VAL A 99 2.42 -1.00 -9.54
C VAL A 99 3.52 -0.04 -9.07
N VAL A 100 3.39 0.54 -7.88
CA VAL A 100 4.40 1.48 -7.37
C VAL A 100 5.69 0.78 -6.96
N HIS A 101 5.59 -0.34 -6.23
CA HIS A 101 6.75 -1.02 -5.64
C HIS A 101 6.65 -2.52 -5.83
N PRO A 102 7.75 -3.22 -6.14
CA PRO A 102 7.78 -4.68 -6.24
C PRO A 102 7.20 -5.36 -5.00
N SER A 103 6.44 -6.39 -5.25
CA SER A 103 5.80 -7.21 -4.21
C SER A 103 5.65 -8.65 -4.69
N LYS A 104 5.26 -9.57 -3.80
CA LYS A 104 5.08 -10.97 -4.16
C LYS A 104 4.13 -11.12 -5.37
N GLY A 105 4.65 -11.65 -6.47
CA GLY A 105 3.96 -11.80 -7.75
C GLY A 105 4.09 -10.63 -8.73
N HIS A 106 4.78 -9.52 -8.35
CA HIS A 106 5.07 -8.36 -9.19
C HIS A 106 6.48 -7.85 -8.89
N TYR A 107 7.50 -8.45 -9.47
CA TYR A 107 8.92 -8.13 -9.20
C TYR A 107 9.52 -7.16 -10.21
N SER A 108 8.83 -6.91 -11.33
CA SER A 108 9.26 -6.07 -12.45
C SER A 108 8.12 -5.18 -12.94
N GLY A 109 8.41 -4.23 -13.83
CA GLY A 109 7.42 -3.34 -14.42
C GLY A 109 6.83 -2.32 -13.43
N THR A 110 7.51 -2.03 -12.32
CA THR A 110 6.99 -1.11 -11.30
C THR A 110 7.58 0.30 -11.44
N LEU A 111 6.93 1.27 -10.82
CA LEU A 111 7.45 2.64 -10.76
C LEU A 111 8.87 2.69 -10.19
N VAL A 112 9.17 1.88 -9.16
CA VAL A 112 10.52 1.83 -8.58
C VAL A 112 11.55 1.27 -9.56
N ASN A 113 11.22 0.26 -10.39
CA ASN A 113 12.13 -0.23 -11.43
C ASN A 113 12.47 0.89 -12.43
N ALA A 114 11.47 1.66 -12.86
CA ALA A 114 11.63 2.80 -13.75
C ALA A 114 12.47 3.93 -13.12
N LEU A 115 12.20 4.26 -11.86
CA LEU A 115 12.93 5.29 -11.13
C LEU A 115 14.40 4.94 -10.90
N LEU A 116 14.71 3.66 -10.63
CA LEU A 116 16.08 3.18 -10.49
C LEU A 116 16.86 3.23 -11.81
N TYR A 117 16.17 3.11 -12.94
CA TYR A 117 16.79 3.29 -14.26
C TYR A 117 17.01 4.77 -14.57
N HIS A 118 16.02 5.62 -14.25
CA HIS A 118 16.06 7.06 -14.52
C HIS A 118 17.07 7.79 -13.62
N SER A 119 17.20 7.43 -12.36
CA SER A 119 18.02 8.14 -11.36
C SER A 119 19.00 7.21 -10.65
N ASN A 120 20.27 7.60 -10.65
CA ASN A 120 21.33 6.89 -9.93
C ASN A 120 21.32 7.17 -8.40
N SER A 121 20.53 8.12 -7.95
CA SER A 121 20.41 8.48 -6.52
C SER A 121 18.93 8.53 -6.12
N LEU A 122 18.53 7.57 -5.32
CA LEU A 122 17.25 7.56 -4.62
C LEU A 122 17.53 7.36 -3.13
N SER A 123 16.66 7.85 -2.26
CA SER A 123 16.81 7.62 -0.82
C SER A 123 16.74 6.13 -0.50
N ASP A 124 17.65 5.67 0.36
CA ASP A 124 17.65 4.31 0.90
C ASP A 124 16.66 4.22 2.08
N SER A 125 15.37 4.35 1.82
CA SER A 125 14.42 4.15 2.91
C SER A 125 14.26 2.67 3.17
N THR A 126 15.02 2.17 4.11
CA THR A 126 14.81 0.87 4.73
C THR A 126 13.95 1.04 5.97
N SER A 127 12.68 0.72 5.90
CA SER A 127 12.06 0.08 7.06
C SER A 127 12.65 -1.33 7.11
N GLU A 128 13.01 -1.83 8.31
CA GLU A 128 13.79 -3.07 8.52
C GLU A 128 13.34 -4.33 7.73
N GLU A 129 12.20 -4.28 7.05
CA GLU A 129 11.60 -5.41 6.33
C GLU A 129 11.45 -5.19 4.81
N ILE A 130 11.44 -3.95 4.28
CA ILE A 130 11.15 -3.71 2.85
C ILE A 130 11.95 -2.52 2.32
N TYR A 131 12.87 -2.79 1.38
CA TYR A 131 13.59 -1.77 0.63
C TYR A 131 12.65 -1.03 -0.34
N ARG A 132 12.44 0.28 -0.13
CA ARG A 132 11.55 1.14 -0.91
C ARG A 132 12.24 2.42 -1.34
N PRO A 133 13.19 2.36 -2.27
CA PRO A 133 13.99 3.52 -2.64
C PRO A 133 13.10 4.69 -3.11
N GLY A 134 13.36 5.87 -2.55
CA GLY A 134 12.69 7.12 -2.91
C GLY A 134 11.26 7.30 -2.44
N LEU A 135 10.54 6.26 -2.05
CA LEU A 135 9.08 6.33 -1.83
C LEU A 135 8.71 6.85 -0.45
N VAL A 136 8.21 8.08 -0.35
CA VAL A 136 7.65 8.66 0.88
C VAL A 136 6.15 8.37 1.06
N HIS A 137 5.43 8.13 -0.04
CA HIS A 137 4.03 7.69 -0.05
C HIS A 137 3.75 6.82 -1.28
N ARG A 138 2.52 6.31 -1.38
CA ARG A 138 2.11 5.46 -2.51
C ARG A 138 0.64 5.67 -2.84
N ILE A 139 0.31 5.37 -4.09
CA ILE A 139 -1.07 5.17 -4.58
C ILE A 139 -1.24 3.72 -5.05
N ASP A 140 -2.46 3.29 -5.25
CA ASP A 140 -2.76 1.91 -5.67
C ASP A 140 -2.33 1.67 -7.14
N LYS A 141 -2.22 0.40 -7.54
CA LYS A 141 -1.87 0.00 -8.91
C LYS A 141 -2.72 0.75 -9.95
N ASP A 142 -4.03 0.67 -9.80
CA ASP A 142 -4.98 1.21 -10.77
C ASP A 142 -5.43 2.66 -10.46
N THR A 143 -4.81 3.31 -9.48
CA THR A 143 -4.93 4.75 -9.26
C THR A 143 -3.84 5.47 -10.05
N SER A 144 -4.23 6.47 -10.83
CA SER A 144 -3.30 7.34 -11.57
C SER A 144 -2.97 8.62 -10.81
N GLY A 145 -1.97 9.39 -11.26
CA GLY A 145 -1.68 10.73 -10.78
C GLY A 145 -0.39 10.89 -9.99
N LEU A 146 -0.33 11.97 -9.26
CA LEU A 146 0.89 12.54 -8.68
C LEU A 146 1.47 11.74 -7.52
N LEU A 147 2.79 11.51 -7.58
CA LEU A 147 3.62 11.06 -6.46
C LEU A 147 4.90 11.87 -6.37
N VAL A 148 5.39 12.14 -5.14
CA VAL A 148 6.73 12.70 -4.89
C VAL A 148 7.69 11.59 -4.45
N ILE A 149 8.91 11.66 -4.99
CA ILE A 149 10.00 10.69 -4.79
C ILE A 149 11.20 11.45 -4.24
N ALA A 150 11.82 10.96 -3.21
CA ALA A 150 13.01 11.57 -2.59
C ALA A 150 14.30 10.99 -3.19
N LYS A 151 15.24 11.85 -3.59
CA LYS A 151 16.54 11.43 -4.12
C LYS A 151 17.58 11.13 -3.03
N ASN A 152 17.37 11.57 -1.80
CA ASN A 152 18.26 11.30 -0.66
C ASN A 152 17.48 11.18 0.66
N ASN A 153 18.15 10.66 1.69
CA ASN A 153 17.52 10.31 2.97
C ASN A 153 17.06 11.52 3.78
N ASP A 154 17.77 12.66 3.72
CA ASP A 154 17.37 13.90 4.41
C ASP A 154 16.05 14.44 3.84
N VAL A 155 15.96 14.51 2.52
CA VAL A 155 14.71 14.90 1.81
C VAL A 155 13.58 13.94 2.11
N HIS A 156 13.87 12.63 2.14
CA HIS A 156 12.88 11.60 2.49
C HIS A 156 12.28 11.84 3.88
N GLN A 157 13.13 12.05 4.89
CA GLN A 157 12.68 12.28 6.26
C GLN A 157 11.82 13.53 6.38
N LYS A 158 12.23 14.64 5.74
CA LYS A 158 11.47 15.90 5.76
C LYS A 158 10.12 15.79 5.05
N LEU A 159 10.05 15.09 3.90
CA LEU A 159 8.78 14.83 3.22
C LEU A 159 7.87 13.90 4.04
N ALA A 160 8.42 12.84 4.63
CA ALA A 160 7.68 11.95 5.51
C ALA A 160 7.13 12.69 6.75
N GLN A 161 7.90 13.62 7.31
CA GLN A 161 7.45 14.50 8.40
C GLN A 161 6.28 15.37 7.95
N GLN A 162 6.34 16.01 6.79
CA GLN A 162 5.23 16.82 6.27
C GLN A 162 3.95 15.99 6.09
N ILE A 163 4.08 14.72 5.65
CA ILE A 163 2.93 13.81 5.56
C ILE A 163 2.36 13.52 6.95
N SER A 164 3.21 13.23 7.94
CA SER A 164 2.79 12.89 9.32
C SER A 164 2.12 14.06 10.04
N GLU A 165 2.53 15.29 9.70
CA GLU A 165 2.00 16.54 10.25
C GLU A 165 0.84 17.14 9.44
N ASN A 166 0.32 16.41 8.43
CA ASN A 166 -0.72 16.87 7.50
C ASN A 166 -0.38 18.18 6.76
N LYS A 167 0.90 18.44 6.54
CA LYS A 167 1.39 19.63 5.81
C LYS A 167 1.53 19.39 4.30
N MET A 168 1.44 18.14 3.85
CA MET A 168 1.39 17.78 2.44
C MET A 168 -0.07 17.64 2.00
N ASN A 169 -0.54 18.53 1.14
CA ASN A 169 -1.88 18.44 0.59
C ASN A 169 -1.91 17.43 -0.57
N ARG A 170 -2.83 16.48 -0.49
CA ARG A 170 -3.07 15.45 -1.51
C ARG A 170 -4.55 15.42 -1.83
N GLU A 171 -4.88 15.93 -3.01
CA GLU A 171 -6.25 15.94 -3.49
C GLU A 171 -6.40 14.96 -4.64
N TYR A 172 -7.47 14.20 -4.58
CA TYR A 172 -7.85 13.21 -5.57
C TYR A 172 -9.19 13.59 -6.17
N ILE A 173 -9.43 13.17 -7.40
CA ILE A 173 -10.77 13.13 -7.96
C ILE A 173 -11.19 11.68 -8.19
N ALA A 174 -12.48 11.42 -8.02
CA ALA A 174 -13.06 10.11 -8.27
C ALA A 174 -14.43 10.24 -8.92
N ILE A 175 -14.78 9.26 -9.77
CA ILE A 175 -16.15 9.05 -10.20
C ILE A 175 -16.73 7.95 -9.30
N VAL A 176 -17.83 8.24 -8.65
CA VAL A 176 -18.49 7.32 -7.71
C VAL A 176 -19.93 7.04 -8.11
N ASP A 177 -20.44 5.90 -7.67
CA ASP A 177 -21.82 5.48 -7.93
C ASP A 177 -22.81 6.26 -7.06
N GLY A 178 -23.91 6.70 -7.63
CA GLY A 178 -25.00 7.40 -6.96
C GLY A 178 -24.76 8.89 -6.74
N HIS A 179 -25.76 9.54 -6.14
CA HIS A 179 -25.78 10.98 -5.83
C HIS A 179 -25.77 11.21 -4.34
N PHE A 180 -25.06 12.26 -3.92
CA PHE A 180 -24.99 12.66 -2.52
C PHE A 180 -26.15 13.58 -2.13
N SER A 181 -26.61 13.47 -0.89
CA SER A 181 -27.59 14.39 -0.32
C SER A 181 -26.98 15.74 0.13
N HIS A 182 -25.66 15.81 0.23
CA HIS A 182 -24.88 16.98 0.63
C HIS A 182 -23.69 17.16 -0.29
N GLU A 183 -23.37 18.41 -0.62
CA GLU A 183 -22.26 18.73 -1.52
C GLU A 183 -20.88 18.48 -0.91
N THR A 184 -20.77 18.51 0.41
CA THR A 184 -19.52 18.27 1.14
C THR A 184 -19.73 17.34 2.32
N GLY A 185 -18.65 16.65 2.72
CA GLY A 185 -18.68 15.81 3.91
C GLY A 185 -17.30 15.37 4.39
N VAL A 186 -17.29 14.79 5.59
CA VAL A 186 -16.09 14.21 6.20
C VAL A 186 -16.40 12.76 6.59
N ILE A 187 -15.54 11.86 6.15
CA ILE A 187 -15.59 10.46 6.55
C ILE A 187 -14.45 10.24 7.55
N ASP A 188 -14.78 10.29 8.84
CA ASP A 188 -13.86 9.97 9.94
C ASP A 188 -14.20 8.54 10.43
N ALA A 189 -13.53 7.55 9.83
CA ALA A 189 -13.86 6.15 10.05
C ALA A 189 -12.60 5.28 9.98
N PRO A 190 -12.24 4.58 11.10
CA PRO A 190 -11.01 3.82 11.19
C PRO A 190 -11.01 2.59 10.28
N LEU A 191 -9.84 2.28 9.71
CA LEU A 191 -9.66 1.22 8.73
C LEU A 191 -8.84 0.04 9.28
N SER A 192 -9.35 -1.17 9.07
CA SER A 192 -8.68 -2.45 9.33
C SER A 192 -8.48 -3.24 8.04
N ARG A 193 -7.65 -4.29 8.12
CA ARG A 193 -7.59 -5.29 7.06
C ARG A 193 -8.79 -6.23 7.19
N HIS A 194 -9.51 -6.47 6.08
CA HIS A 194 -10.64 -7.40 6.08
C HIS A 194 -10.21 -8.81 6.52
N GLN A 195 -10.99 -9.45 7.39
CA GLN A 195 -10.60 -10.72 8.05
C GLN A 195 -10.38 -11.87 7.07
N THR A 196 -11.25 -12.03 6.07
CA THR A 196 -11.18 -13.13 5.09
C THR A 196 -10.54 -12.70 3.77
N ASN A 197 -10.81 -11.52 3.25
CA ASN A 197 -10.19 -10.99 2.03
C ASN A 197 -9.04 -10.03 2.38
N ARG A 198 -7.83 -10.57 2.54
CA ARG A 198 -6.64 -9.81 2.96
C ARG A 198 -6.22 -8.67 2.02
N LEU A 199 -6.72 -8.63 0.79
CA LEU A 199 -6.48 -7.54 -0.15
C LEU A 199 -7.33 -6.30 0.19
N LYS A 200 -8.50 -6.48 0.81
CA LYS A 200 -9.47 -5.43 1.10
C LYS A 200 -9.20 -4.74 2.44
N ARG A 201 -9.53 -3.44 2.53
CA ARG A 201 -9.67 -2.69 3.78
C ARG A 201 -11.14 -2.47 4.07
N VAL A 202 -11.49 -2.36 5.35
CA VAL A 202 -12.87 -2.13 5.79
C VAL A 202 -12.88 -1.14 6.93
N VAL A 203 -13.97 -0.40 7.04
CA VAL A 203 -14.26 0.42 8.22
C VAL A 203 -14.59 -0.51 9.37
N GLU A 204 -13.81 -0.45 10.44
CA GLU A 204 -13.97 -1.33 11.61
C GLU A 204 -13.48 -0.62 12.87
N LYS A 205 -14.27 -0.70 13.95
CA LYS A 205 -13.91 -0.15 15.26
C LYS A 205 -12.60 -0.77 15.77
N GLY A 206 -11.67 0.08 16.20
CA GLY A 206 -10.33 -0.35 16.62
C GLY A 206 -9.30 -0.41 15.48
N GLY A 207 -9.72 -0.11 14.25
CA GLY A 207 -8.81 0.08 13.11
C GLY A 207 -7.90 1.31 13.25
N LYS A 208 -7.03 1.51 12.29
CA LYS A 208 -6.16 2.70 12.21
C LYS A 208 -6.97 3.92 11.82
N ASN A 209 -6.78 5.04 12.54
CA ASN A 209 -7.44 6.30 12.22
C ASN A 209 -7.31 6.66 10.73
N ALA A 210 -8.44 7.06 10.12
CA ALA A 210 -8.50 7.43 8.72
C ALA A 210 -9.57 8.52 8.53
N VAL A 211 -9.18 9.65 7.92
CA VAL A 211 -10.04 10.80 7.69
C VAL A 211 -9.94 11.23 6.23
N THR A 212 -11.10 11.30 5.56
CA THR A 212 -11.25 11.73 4.16
C THR A 212 -12.31 12.82 4.09
N HIS A 213 -11.96 14.01 3.60
CA HIS A 213 -12.91 15.05 3.23
C HIS A 213 -13.31 14.83 1.78
N PHE A 214 -14.57 15.05 1.46
CA PHE A 214 -15.04 15.03 0.07
C PHE A 214 -15.91 16.25 -0.27
N GLU A 215 -15.91 16.60 -1.54
CA GLU A 215 -16.72 17.63 -2.15
C GLU A 215 -17.24 17.12 -3.49
N VAL A 216 -18.54 17.27 -3.73
CA VAL A 216 -19.18 16.91 -5.00
C VAL A 216 -18.93 18.02 -6.00
N LEU A 217 -18.21 17.72 -7.06
CA LEU A 217 -17.87 18.67 -8.11
C LEU A 217 -18.92 18.72 -9.22
N ASP A 218 -19.53 17.57 -9.54
CA ASP A 218 -20.55 17.43 -10.57
C ASP A 218 -21.39 16.16 -10.31
N ALA A 219 -22.61 16.15 -10.80
CA ALA A 219 -23.49 14.98 -10.75
C ALA A 219 -24.12 14.75 -12.13
N PHE A 220 -24.07 13.51 -12.62
CA PHE A 220 -24.53 13.15 -13.96
C PHE A 220 -25.04 11.71 -14.03
N SER A 221 -26.19 11.50 -14.68
CA SER A 221 -26.85 10.19 -14.73
C SER A 221 -26.97 9.55 -13.34
N ASP A 222 -26.36 8.38 -13.12
CA ASP A 222 -26.37 7.65 -11.86
C ASP A 222 -25.07 7.88 -11.05
N TYR A 223 -24.24 8.88 -11.39
CA TYR A 223 -22.87 9.06 -10.86
C TYR A 223 -22.61 10.46 -10.35
N SER A 224 -21.58 10.58 -9.51
CA SER A 224 -21.02 11.86 -9.07
C SER A 224 -19.52 11.91 -9.30
N LEU A 225 -19.02 13.08 -9.73
CA LEU A 225 -17.60 13.43 -9.70
C LEU A 225 -17.31 14.10 -8.36
N VAL A 226 -16.38 13.55 -7.60
CA VAL A 226 -16.04 14.06 -6.28
C VAL A 226 -14.55 14.39 -6.17
N SER A 227 -14.23 15.47 -5.45
CA SER A 227 -12.89 15.73 -4.93
C SER A 227 -12.75 15.06 -3.57
N CYS A 228 -11.59 14.48 -3.29
CA CYS A 228 -11.27 13.86 -2.00
C CYS A 228 -9.94 14.38 -1.49
N ARG A 229 -9.93 14.99 -0.30
CA ARG A 229 -8.72 15.45 0.39
C ARG A 229 -8.43 14.57 1.60
N LEU A 230 -7.18 14.15 1.74
CA LEU A 230 -6.75 13.21 2.78
C LEU A 230 -6.03 13.90 3.93
N GLU A 231 -6.47 13.68 5.17
CA GLU A 231 -5.65 13.92 6.36
C GLU A 231 -4.72 12.75 6.65
N THR A 232 -5.14 11.55 6.38
CA THR A 232 -4.38 10.30 6.56
C THR A 232 -4.18 9.60 5.21
N GLY A 233 -3.18 8.73 5.10
CA GLY A 233 -2.89 7.99 3.87
C GLY A 233 -2.90 6.47 4.07
N ARG A 234 -4.04 5.88 4.48
CA ARG A 234 -4.15 4.43 4.65
C ARG A 234 -4.33 3.73 3.31
N THR A 235 -3.83 2.52 3.20
CA THR A 235 -4.03 1.68 1.99
C THR A 235 -5.52 1.60 1.65
N HIS A 236 -5.88 1.85 0.38
CA HIS A 236 -7.25 1.86 -0.13
C HIS A 236 -8.21 2.83 0.58
N GLN A 237 -7.72 3.88 1.25
CA GLN A 237 -8.53 4.70 2.14
C GLN A 237 -9.76 5.28 1.44
N ILE A 238 -9.61 6.02 0.34
CA ILE A 238 -10.74 6.64 -0.38
C ILE A 238 -11.71 5.56 -0.87
N ARG A 239 -11.20 4.47 -1.42
CA ARG A 239 -11.97 3.33 -1.93
C ARG A 239 -12.86 2.70 -0.86
N ALA A 240 -12.27 2.41 0.31
CA ALA A 240 -12.99 1.82 1.45
C ALA A 240 -13.99 2.80 2.08
N HIS A 241 -13.63 4.09 2.16
CA HIS A 241 -14.51 5.13 2.69
C HIS A 241 -15.71 5.37 1.78
N MET A 242 -15.52 5.46 0.46
CA MET A 242 -16.61 5.64 -0.50
C MET A 242 -17.55 4.42 -0.53
N GLU A 243 -17.02 3.20 -0.48
CA GLU A 243 -17.86 1.99 -0.33
C GLU A 243 -18.65 2.01 0.98
N PHE A 244 -18.02 2.43 2.09
CA PHE A 244 -18.65 2.48 3.42
C PHE A 244 -19.89 3.39 3.43
N ILE A 245 -19.80 4.58 2.79
CA ILE A 245 -20.92 5.52 2.67
C ILE A 245 -21.85 5.20 1.50
N LYS A 246 -21.70 4.03 0.84
CA LYS A 246 -22.56 3.53 -0.25
C LYS A 246 -22.41 4.24 -1.60
N HIS A 247 -21.28 4.91 -1.80
CA HIS A 247 -20.90 5.53 -3.07
C HIS A 247 -19.55 4.93 -3.55
N PRO A 248 -19.49 3.61 -3.89
CA PRO A 248 -18.25 2.99 -4.31
C PRO A 248 -17.69 3.65 -5.57
N ILE A 249 -16.37 3.66 -5.71
CA ILE A 249 -15.72 4.19 -6.90
C ILE A 249 -16.08 3.33 -8.11
N VAL A 250 -16.46 3.97 -9.19
CA VAL A 250 -16.82 3.31 -10.46
C VAL A 250 -15.62 2.49 -10.95
N ASN A 251 -15.95 1.30 -11.47
CA ASN A 251 -14.97 0.35 -12.02
C ASN A 251 -13.90 -0.14 -11.02
N ASP A 252 -14.15 -0.02 -9.72
CA ASP A 252 -13.24 -0.56 -8.70
C ASP A 252 -13.37 -2.10 -8.64
N PRO A 253 -12.31 -2.86 -9.02
CA PRO A 253 -12.41 -4.31 -9.11
C PRO A 253 -12.58 -5.00 -7.76
N LEU A 254 -12.24 -4.31 -6.66
CA LEU A 254 -12.26 -4.87 -5.30
C LEU A 254 -13.46 -4.38 -4.48
N TYR A 255 -13.85 -3.11 -4.64
CA TYR A 255 -14.90 -2.48 -3.84
C TYR A 255 -16.22 -2.34 -4.59
N HIS A 256 -16.19 -2.41 -5.92
CA HIS A 256 -17.38 -2.37 -6.79
C HIS A 256 -17.36 -3.44 -7.90
N PRO A 257 -17.11 -4.73 -7.58
CA PRO A 257 -16.86 -5.78 -8.58
C PRO A 257 -18.07 -6.12 -9.47
N LYS A 258 -19.26 -5.66 -9.10
CA LYS A 258 -20.51 -5.86 -9.83
C LYS A 258 -21.04 -4.58 -10.48
N GLY A 259 -20.23 -3.55 -10.56
CA GLY A 259 -20.58 -2.29 -11.20
C GLY A 259 -20.94 -2.49 -12.68
N LYS A 260 -21.89 -1.67 -13.16
CA LYS A 260 -22.47 -1.79 -14.52
C LYS A 260 -21.46 -1.53 -15.65
N HIS A 261 -20.29 -0.98 -15.34
CA HIS A 261 -19.29 -0.52 -16.31
C HIS A 261 -17.90 -1.03 -15.94
N ALA A 262 -17.64 -2.31 -16.25
CA ALA A 262 -16.29 -2.86 -16.17
C ALA A 262 -15.51 -2.44 -17.43
N THR A 263 -14.51 -1.58 -17.27
CA THR A 263 -13.51 -1.27 -18.30
C THR A 263 -12.15 -1.80 -17.84
N GLU A 264 -11.20 -1.91 -18.76
CA GLU A 264 -9.82 -2.32 -18.41
C GLU A 264 -9.04 -1.22 -17.67
N PHE A 265 -9.59 -0.01 -17.55
CA PHE A 265 -8.93 1.15 -16.95
C PHE A 265 -8.63 0.96 -15.43
N GLY A 266 -9.43 0.18 -14.71
CA GLY A 266 -9.38 0.08 -13.24
C GLY A 266 -10.30 1.11 -12.56
N GLN A 267 -10.07 1.42 -11.29
CA GLN A 267 -10.91 2.38 -10.56
C GLN A 267 -10.74 3.81 -11.06
N PHE A 268 -11.85 4.53 -11.24
CA PHE A 268 -11.84 5.95 -11.57
C PHE A 268 -11.44 6.80 -10.36
N LEU A 269 -10.15 6.73 -10.00
CA LEU A 269 -9.50 7.47 -8.92
C LEU A 269 -8.16 8.03 -9.41
N HIS A 270 -7.98 9.34 -9.28
CA HIS A 270 -6.81 10.05 -9.78
C HIS A 270 -6.28 11.05 -8.75
N ALA A 271 -4.99 10.97 -8.42
CA ALA A 271 -4.27 11.91 -7.56
C ALA A 271 -3.95 13.19 -8.35
N ARG A 272 -4.89 14.16 -8.33
CA ARG A 272 -4.89 15.34 -9.19
C ARG A 272 -3.94 16.44 -8.74
N THR A 273 -3.92 16.71 -7.42
CA THR A 273 -3.14 17.82 -6.87
C THR A 273 -2.22 17.33 -5.77
N LEU A 274 -0.99 17.80 -5.79
CA LEU A 274 0.02 17.54 -4.77
C LEU A 274 0.71 18.85 -4.42
N SER A 275 0.64 19.26 -3.13
CA SER A 275 1.26 20.48 -2.65
C SER A 275 2.03 20.23 -1.36
N PHE A 276 3.26 20.71 -1.29
CA PHE A 276 4.14 20.57 -0.14
C PHE A 276 5.23 21.66 -0.12
N THR A 277 5.90 21.81 1.02
CA THR A 277 7.07 22.67 1.12
C THR A 277 8.32 21.91 0.66
N HIS A 278 9.08 22.50 -0.26
CA HIS A 278 10.33 21.90 -0.73
C HIS A 278 11.34 21.74 0.42
N PRO A 279 11.84 20.52 0.68
CA PRO A 279 12.63 20.22 1.89
C PRO A 279 13.96 20.98 2.01
N VAL A 280 14.50 21.50 0.90
CA VAL A 280 15.79 22.20 0.89
C VAL A 280 15.59 23.72 0.73
N THR A 281 14.79 24.16 -0.25
CA THR A 281 14.60 25.60 -0.54
C THR A 281 13.59 26.25 0.39
N GLY A 282 12.65 25.51 0.99
CA GLY A 282 11.56 26.05 1.79
C GLY A 282 10.41 26.66 0.98
N GLU A 283 10.47 26.62 -0.34
CA GLU A 283 9.42 27.12 -1.22
C GLU A 283 8.21 26.17 -1.23
N THR A 284 7.00 26.72 -1.35
CA THR A 284 5.80 25.92 -1.54
C THR A 284 5.68 25.50 -3.00
N LEU A 285 5.71 24.21 -3.26
CA LEU A 285 5.49 23.63 -4.57
C LEU A 285 4.05 23.15 -4.70
N ASN A 286 3.42 23.46 -5.84
CA ASN A 286 2.05 23.08 -6.16
C ASN A 286 2.04 22.43 -7.54
N PHE A 287 1.58 21.20 -7.60
CA PHE A 287 1.45 20.43 -8.85
C PHE A 287 0.01 20.05 -9.08
N HIS A 288 -0.40 20.12 -10.33
CA HIS A 288 -1.72 19.74 -10.79
C HIS A 288 -1.60 18.99 -12.11
N VAL A 289 -2.28 17.87 -12.24
CA VAL A 289 -2.38 17.08 -13.48
C VAL A 289 -3.83 16.72 -13.75
N GLU A 290 -4.22 16.80 -15.00
CA GLU A 290 -5.56 16.40 -15.41
C GLU A 290 -5.70 14.88 -15.37
N PRO A 291 -6.91 14.37 -15.07
CA PRO A 291 -7.14 12.94 -15.08
C PRO A 291 -6.95 12.35 -16.48
N PRO A 292 -6.69 11.06 -16.58
CA PRO A 292 -6.66 10.36 -17.85
C PRO A 292 -7.94 10.55 -18.66
N LYS A 293 -7.80 10.49 -19.98
CA LYS A 293 -8.92 10.71 -20.93
C LYS A 293 -10.15 9.85 -20.66
N GLU A 294 -9.95 8.67 -20.08
CA GLU A 294 -11.02 7.75 -19.69
C GLU A 294 -12.03 8.40 -18.73
N PHE A 295 -11.61 9.35 -17.87
CA PHE A 295 -12.52 10.12 -17.02
C PHE A 295 -13.43 11.00 -17.85
N GLU A 296 -12.86 11.76 -18.79
CA GLU A 296 -13.64 12.62 -19.68
C GLU A 296 -14.59 11.80 -20.56
N ASP A 297 -14.08 10.74 -21.19
CA ASP A 297 -14.87 9.84 -22.03
C ASP A 297 -16.05 9.23 -21.25
N PHE A 298 -15.82 8.82 -19.99
CA PHE A 298 -16.87 8.31 -19.12
C PHE A 298 -17.92 9.37 -18.79
N ILE A 299 -17.50 10.57 -18.43
CA ILE A 299 -18.39 11.69 -18.11
C ILE A 299 -19.22 12.07 -19.34
N GLN A 300 -18.61 12.22 -20.51
CA GLN A 300 -19.31 12.55 -21.75
C GLN A 300 -20.33 11.49 -22.14
N LEU A 301 -19.98 10.21 -22.01
CA LEU A 301 -20.91 9.10 -22.30
C LEU A 301 -22.18 9.15 -21.43
N HIS A 302 -22.07 9.64 -20.20
CA HIS A 302 -23.14 9.62 -19.21
C HIS A 302 -23.85 10.96 -19.04
N LYS A 303 -23.23 12.11 -19.40
CA LYS A 303 -23.89 13.44 -19.40
C LYS A 303 -25.05 13.55 -20.39
N GLY A 304 -25.01 12.81 -21.50
CA GLY A 304 -26.04 12.88 -22.53
C GLY A 304 -27.35 12.12 -22.23
N ARG A 305 -27.51 11.51 -21.06
CA ARG A 305 -28.70 10.70 -20.69
C ARG A 305 -29.71 11.42 -19.78
N PHE A 306 -29.48 12.68 -19.44
CA PHE A 306 -30.49 13.55 -18.81
C PHE A 306 -31.26 14.35 -19.85
N SER A 307 -31.89 13.70 -20.80
CA SER A 307 -32.85 14.33 -21.68
C SER A 307 -34.11 13.43 -21.65
N GLU A 308 -35.06 13.89 -20.86
CA GLU A 308 -36.49 13.54 -20.73
C GLU A 308 -36.88 12.81 -19.45
#